data_3c7c37050bbb54d21ba55ea28a631445
#
_entry.id   3c7c37050bbb54d21ba55ea28a631445
#
_cell.length_a   1.000
_cell.length_b   1.000
_cell.length_c   1.000
_cell.angle_alpha   90.00
_cell.angle_beta   90.00
_cell.angle_gamma   90.00
#
_symmetry.space_group_name_H-M   'P 1'
#
loop_
_entity.id
_entity.type
_entity.pdbx_description
1 polymer ?
#
loop_
_entity_poly.entity_id
_entity_poly.type
_entity_poly.pdbx_seq_one_letter_code
_entity_poly.pdbx_strand_id
1 'polypeptide(L)'
;MTTLELVKWVHLLAAAVWTGGLIVLAFLVTAIRSATDDRTVLQATARRLGVVSWTAMAVAIATGLWQFIEWQLPWRDLELKGTLIILAIVLTLVHQFTAKRTGPAVRGILQLLIIVVSIGIYGAAVALI
;
A
#
# COMPACT_ATOMS: atom_id res chain seq x y z
N MET A 1 -19.35 15.32 -13.30
CA MET A 1 -18.87 14.05 -12.72
C MET A 1 -19.93 13.51 -11.76
N THR A 2 -20.34 12.27 -11.95
CA THR A 2 -21.28 11.62 -11.05
C THR A 2 -20.63 11.25 -9.73
N THR A 3 -21.45 10.94 -8.70
CA THR A 3 -20.92 10.50 -7.41
C THR A 3 -20.11 9.19 -7.56
N LEU A 4 -20.57 8.26 -8.40
CA LEU A 4 -19.85 7.02 -8.68
C LEU A 4 -18.49 7.26 -9.31
N GLU A 5 -18.43 8.15 -10.29
CA GLU A 5 -17.18 8.52 -10.94
C GLU A 5 -16.21 9.20 -9.98
N LEU A 6 -16.73 10.08 -9.13
CA LEU A 6 -15.92 10.76 -8.12
C LEU A 6 -15.30 9.76 -7.12
N VAL A 7 -16.10 8.85 -6.60
CA VAL A 7 -15.62 7.82 -5.66
C VAL A 7 -14.60 6.91 -6.32
N LYS A 8 -14.83 6.51 -7.56
CA LYS A 8 -13.88 5.70 -8.34
C LYS A 8 -12.55 6.44 -8.53
N TRP A 9 -12.62 7.72 -8.83
CA TRP A 9 -11.43 8.57 -9.00
C TRP A 9 -10.63 8.68 -7.70
N VAL A 10 -11.30 8.97 -6.59
CA VAL A 10 -10.66 9.01 -5.27
C VAL A 10 -10.04 7.67 -4.90
N HIS A 11 -10.73 6.57 -5.17
CA HIS A 11 -10.21 5.23 -4.92
C HIS A 11 -8.92 4.95 -5.69
N LEU A 12 -8.89 5.28 -6.99
CA LEU A 12 -7.71 5.09 -7.83
C LEU A 12 -6.55 5.96 -7.37
N LEU A 13 -6.81 7.21 -6.98
CA LEU A 13 -5.77 8.09 -6.44
C LEU A 13 -5.20 7.55 -5.13
N ALA A 14 -6.06 7.12 -4.22
CA ALA A 14 -5.62 6.56 -2.95
C ALA A 14 -4.78 5.30 -3.14
N ALA A 15 -5.21 4.41 -4.04
CA ALA A 15 -4.45 3.21 -4.37
C ALA A 15 -3.09 3.54 -5.01
N ALA A 16 -3.05 4.55 -5.88
CA ALA A 16 -1.81 5.02 -6.50
C ALA A 16 -0.84 5.62 -5.47
N VAL A 17 -1.36 6.38 -4.51
CA VAL A 17 -0.54 6.95 -3.42
C VAL A 17 0.03 5.83 -2.54
N TRP A 18 -0.77 4.83 -2.19
CA TRP A 18 -0.29 3.67 -1.43
C TRP A 18 0.85 2.96 -2.16
N THR A 19 0.63 2.53 -3.39
CA THR A 19 1.61 1.76 -4.16
C THR A 19 2.81 2.60 -4.55
N GLY A 20 2.58 3.81 -5.04
CA GLY A 20 3.64 4.74 -5.41
C GLY A 20 4.49 5.15 -4.22
N GLY A 21 3.86 5.40 -3.08
CA GLY A 21 4.56 5.70 -1.84
C GLY A 21 5.50 4.59 -1.39
N LEU A 22 5.06 3.34 -1.49
CA LEU A 22 5.91 2.17 -1.18
C LEU A 22 7.14 2.09 -2.09
N ILE A 23 6.93 2.29 -3.40
CA ILE A 23 8.01 2.24 -4.40
C ILE A 23 9.01 3.38 -4.15
N VAL A 24 8.51 4.60 -3.97
CA VAL A 24 9.33 5.78 -3.72
C VAL A 24 10.12 5.62 -2.42
N LEU A 25 9.47 5.12 -1.36
CA LEU A 25 10.15 4.88 -0.09
C LEU A 25 11.30 3.88 -0.24
N ALA A 26 11.12 2.82 -1.02
CA ALA A 26 12.17 1.83 -1.26
C ALA A 26 13.42 2.48 -1.87
N PHE A 27 13.26 3.35 -2.86
CA PHE A 27 14.37 4.09 -3.47
C PHE A 27 14.96 5.13 -2.51
N LEU A 28 14.12 5.85 -1.76
CA LEU A 28 14.58 6.86 -0.80
C LEU A 28 15.39 6.23 0.32
N VAL A 29 15.00 5.08 0.83
CA VAL A 29 15.75 4.37 1.87
C VAL A 29 17.16 4.06 1.39
N THR A 30 17.30 3.55 0.18
CA THR A 30 18.61 3.26 -0.41
C THR A 30 19.44 4.52 -0.59
N ALA A 31 18.83 5.59 -1.10
CA ALA A 31 19.54 6.87 -1.32
C ALA A 31 19.99 7.50 0.01
N ILE A 32 19.12 7.50 1.01
CA ILE A 32 19.44 8.08 2.33
C ILE A 32 20.57 7.30 3.00
N ARG A 33 20.52 5.96 2.97
CA ARG A 33 21.58 5.12 3.54
C ARG A 33 22.92 5.32 2.85
N SER A 34 22.92 5.62 1.56
CA SER A 34 24.15 5.92 0.81
C SER A 34 24.72 7.29 1.14
N ALA A 35 23.86 8.25 1.51
CA ALA A 35 24.27 9.63 1.74
C ALA A 35 24.65 9.93 3.18
N THR A 36 24.09 9.20 4.15
CA THR A 36 24.32 9.47 5.58
C THR A 36 24.14 8.23 6.42
N ASP A 37 24.88 8.17 7.54
CA ASP A 37 24.69 7.16 8.58
C ASP A 37 23.66 7.60 9.63
N ASP A 38 23.14 8.80 9.52
CA ASP A 38 22.17 9.36 10.45
C ASP A 38 20.79 8.72 10.26
N ARG A 39 20.43 7.85 11.19
CA ARG A 39 19.14 7.16 11.18
C ARG A 39 17.95 8.08 11.41
N THR A 40 18.18 9.28 11.98
CA THR A 40 17.11 10.23 12.26
C THR A 40 16.40 10.66 10.97
N VAL A 41 17.16 10.91 9.90
CA VAL A 41 16.60 11.30 8.60
C VAL A 41 15.75 10.17 8.03
N LEU A 42 16.27 8.93 8.07
CA LEU A 42 15.56 7.76 7.57
C LEU A 42 14.26 7.51 8.35
N GLN A 43 14.31 7.59 9.67
CA GLN A 43 13.15 7.39 10.53
C GLN A 43 12.09 8.47 10.32
N ALA A 44 12.48 9.73 10.17
CA ALA A 44 11.55 10.83 9.90
C ALA A 44 10.86 10.65 8.54
N THR A 45 11.63 10.28 7.51
CA THR A 45 11.12 10.02 6.17
C THR A 45 10.12 8.85 6.18
N ALA A 46 10.49 7.73 6.80
CA ALA A 46 9.63 6.56 6.90
C ALA A 46 8.33 6.86 7.67
N ARG A 47 8.42 7.64 8.74
CA ARG A 47 7.25 8.01 9.54
C ARG A 47 6.27 8.86 8.74
N ARG A 48 6.74 9.86 8.03
CA ARG A 48 5.88 10.75 7.24
C ARG A 48 5.24 10.01 6.06
N LEU A 49 6.02 9.23 5.33
CA LEU A 49 5.48 8.42 4.24
C LEU A 49 4.54 7.33 4.76
N GLY A 50 4.81 6.80 5.96
CA GLY A 50 3.92 5.85 6.63
C GLY A 50 2.54 6.45 6.91
N VAL A 51 2.47 7.67 7.41
CA VAL A 51 1.20 8.37 7.66
C VAL A 51 0.43 8.56 6.35
N VAL A 52 1.09 9.01 5.30
CA VAL A 52 0.49 9.20 3.98
C VAL A 52 -0.02 7.86 3.43
N SER A 53 0.80 6.82 3.50
CA SER A 53 0.45 5.49 2.98
C SER A 53 -0.73 4.86 3.72
N TRP A 54 -0.74 4.90 5.05
CA TRP A 54 -1.85 4.36 5.83
C TRP A 54 -3.15 5.14 5.62
N THR A 55 -3.07 6.46 5.51
CA THR A 55 -4.23 7.30 5.16
C THR A 55 -4.76 6.92 3.78
N ALA A 56 -3.88 6.76 2.80
CA ALA A 56 -4.25 6.33 1.45
C ALA A 56 -4.91 4.95 1.46
N MET A 57 -4.37 3.99 2.22
CA MET A 57 -4.95 2.65 2.34
C MET A 57 -6.34 2.72 2.96
N ALA A 58 -6.54 3.50 4.01
CA ALA A 58 -7.85 3.66 4.66
C ALA A 58 -8.87 4.24 3.68
N VAL A 59 -8.50 5.26 2.92
CA VAL A 59 -9.37 5.85 1.89
C VAL A 59 -9.67 4.85 0.78
N ALA A 60 -8.66 4.11 0.33
CA ALA A 60 -8.84 3.09 -0.70
C ALA A 60 -9.80 1.99 -0.26
N ILE A 61 -9.69 1.51 0.97
CA ILE A 61 -10.59 0.50 1.52
C ILE A 61 -12.01 1.04 1.64
N ALA A 62 -12.19 2.23 2.20
CA ALA A 62 -13.49 2.85 2.36
C ALA A 62 -14.20 3.06 1.02
N THR A 63 -13.49 3.61 0.04
CA THR A 63 -14.04 3.86 -1.30
C THR A 63 -14.27 2.56 -2.06
N GLY A 64 -13.41 1.57 -1.90
CA GLY A 64 -13.58 0.25 -2.50
C GLY A 64 -14.79 -0.50 -1.97
N LEU A 65 -15.01 -0.47 -0.65
CA LEU A 65 -16.20 -1.06 -0.03
C LEU A 65 -17.47 -0.35 -0.48
N TRP A 66 -17.44 0.98 -0.57
CA TRP A 66 -18.57 1.75 -1.05
C TRP A 66 -18.96 1.33 -2.47
N GLN A 67 -17.98 1.20 -3.37
CA GLN A 67 -18.21 0.74 -4.74
C GLN A 67 -18.76 -0.69 -4.77
N PHE A 68 -18.20 -1.57 -3.94
CA PHE A 68 -18.66 -2.96 -3.85
C PHE A 68 -20.15 -3.03 -3.49
N ILE A 69 -20.58 -2.24 -2.50
CA ILE A 69 -21.98 -2.21 -2.03
C ILE A 69 -22.89 -1.60 -3.09
N GLU A 70 -22.51 -0.44 -3.65
CA GLU A 70 -23.32 0.30 -4.63
C GLU A 70 -23.51 -0.46 -5.94
N TRP A 71 -22.45 -1.15 -6.41
CA TRP A 71 -22.50 -1.89 -7.65
C TRP A 71 -22.98 -3.33 -7.46
N GLN A 72 -23.27 -3.73 -6.25
CA GLN A 72 -23.71 -5.08 -5.91
C GLN A 72 -22.83 -6.16 -6.55
N LEU A 73 -21.51 -5.97 -6.44
CA LEU A 73 -20.54 -6.90 -7.03
C LEU A 73 -20.62 -8.27 -6.36
N PRO A 74 -20.35 -9.35 -7.11
CA PRO A 74 -20.31 -10.70 -6.54
C PRO A 74 -19.29 -10.82 -5.43
N TRP A 75 -19.63 -11.51 -4.36
CA TRP A 75 -18.72 -11.74 -3.23
C TRP A 75 -17.39 -12.37 -3.67
N ARG A 76 -17.44 -13.20 -4.71
CA ARG A 76 -16.27 -13.84 -5.31
C ARG A 76 -15.21 -12.82 -5.78
N ASP A 77 -15.66 -11.71 -6.33
CA ASP A 77 -14.76 -10.66 -6.82
C ASP A 77 -14.01 -9.98 -5.67
N LEU A 78 -14.64 -9.90 -4.50
CA LEU A 78 -14.03 -9.32 -3.31
C LEU A 78 -13.02 -10.29 -2.66
N GLU A 79 -13.21 -11.60 -2.77
CA GLU A 79 -12.37 -12.60 -2.13
C GLU A 79 -10.90 -12.46 -2.52
N LEU A 80 -10.58 -12.48 -3.82
CA LEU A 80 -9.20 -12.39 -4.29
C LEU A 80 -8.58 -11.04 -3.94
N LYS A 81 -9.27 -9.96 -4.27
CA LYS A 81 -8.76 -8.60 -4.00
C LYS A 81 -8.66 -8.34 -2.50
N GLY A 82 -9.67 -8.76 -1.73
CA GLY A 82 -9.68 -8.62 -0.29
C GLY A 82 -8.57 -9.41 0.39
N THR A 83 -8.31 -10.64 -0.07
CA THR A 83 -7.21 -11.47 0.43
C THR A 83 -5.86 -10.77 0.20
N LEU A 84 -5.65 -10.24 -1.00
CA LEU A 84 -4.41 -9.52 -1.33
C LEU A 84 -4.25 -8.24 -0.49
N ILE A 85 -5.33 -7.51 -0.25
CA ILE A 85 -5.31 -6.31 0.60
C ILE A 85 -4.95 -6.68 2.04
N ILE A 86 -5.56 -7.70 2.60
CA ILE A 86 -5.25 -8.19 3.94
C ILE A 86 -3.80 -8.62 4.03
N LEU A 87 -3.30 -9.35 3.03
CA LEU A 87 -1.92 -9.77 2.96
C LEU A 87 -0.97 -8.56 2.93
N ALA A 88 -1.27 -7.54 2.13
CA ALA A 88 -0.48 -6.32 2.07
C ALA A 88 -0.45 -5.60 3.43
N ILE A 89 -1.59 -5.51 4.11
CA ILE A 89 -1.69 -4.89 5.43
C ILE A 89 -0.87 -5.67 6.46
N VAL A 90 -1.02 -6.99 6.49
CA VAL A 90 -0.29 -7.86 7.44
C VAL A 90 1.22 -7.76 7.21
N LEU A 91 1.67 -7.83 5.95
CA LEU A 91 3.09 -7.69 5.62
C LEU A 91 3.63 -6.32 6.02
N THR A 92 2.85 -5.26 5.82
CA THR A 92 3.24 -3.91 6.20
C THR A 92 3.35 -3.77 7.72
N LEU A 93 2.39 -4.32 8.46
CA LEU A 93 2.43 -4.33 9.92
C LEU A 93 3.63 -5.11 10.45
N VAL A 94 3.89 -6.30 9.90
CA VAL A 94 5.06 -7.10 10.26
C VAL A 94 6.34 -6.32 9.98
N HIS A 95 6.44 -5.69 8.82
CA HIS A 95 7.59 -4.88 8.46
C HIS A 95 7.81 -3.72 9.43
N GLN A 96 6.76 -3.02 9.83
CA GLN A 96 6.85 -1.90 10.76
C GLN A 96 7.20 -2.33 12.18
N PHE A 97 6.53 -3.37 12.71
CA PHE A 97 6.74 -3.79 14.09
C PHE A 97 8.05 -4.56 14.30
N THR A 98 8.62 -5.14 13.26
CA THR A 98 9.90 -5.86 13.33
C THR A 98 11.09 -5.04 12.82
N ALA A 99 10.87 -3.77 12.50
CA ALA A 99 11.89 -2.90 11.91
C ALA A 99 13.18 -2.79 12.74
N LYS A 100 13.07 -2.85 14.07
CA LYS A 100 14.21 -2.78 14.99
C LYS A 100 14.88 -4.13 15.23
N ARG A 101 14.22 -5.24 14.85
CA ARG A 101 14.67 -6.61 15.14
C ARG A 101 15.21 -7.35 13.92
N THR A 102 14.94 -6.85 12.71
CA THR A 102 15.34 -7.49 11.46
C THR A 102 16.48 -6.74 10.79
N GLY A 103 17.37 -7.51 10.14
CA GLY A 103 18.47 -6.93 9.38
C GLY A 103 17.99 -6.29 8.06
N PRO A 104 18.88 -5.51 7.40
CA PRO A 104 18.55 -4.81 6.17
C PRO A 104 18.05 -5.74 5.03
N ALA A 105 18.62 -6.94 4.93
CA ALA A 105 18.24 -7.91 3.90
C ALA A 105 16.80 -8.39 4.08
N VAL A 106 16.41 -8.74 5.31
CA VAL A 106 15.03 -9.18 5.63
C VAL A 106 14.05 -8.05 5.40
N ARG A 107 14.39 -6.83 5.80
CA ARG A 107 13.55 -5.66 5.60
C ARG A 107 13.36 -5.35 4.11
N GLY A 108 14.41 -5.50 3.31
CA GLY A 108 14.34 -5.33 1.86
C GLY A 108 13.43 -6.36 1.20
N ILE A 109 13.50 -7.62 1.63
CA ILE A 109 12.63 -8.69 1.14
C ILE A 109 11.17 -8.41 1.50
N LEU A 110 10.89 -8.01 2.75
CA LEU A 110 9.53 -7.66 3.18
C LEU A 110 8.98 -6.48 2.36
N GLN A 111 9.78 -5.45 2.14
CA GLN A 111 9.39 -4.30 1.33
C GLN A 111 9.07 -4.72 -0.10
N LEU A 112 9.89 -5.57 -0.70
CA LEU A 112 9.66 -6.09 -2.04
C LEU A 112 8.37 -6.91 -2.11
N LEU A 113 8.11 -7.76 -1.13
CA LEU A 113 6.88 -8.56 -1.05
C LEU A 113 5.65 -7.65 -0.96
N ILE A 114 5.70 -6.60 -0.15
CA ILE A 114 4.61 -5.64 -0.03
C ILE A 114 4.32 -4.97 -1.37
N ILE A 115 5.37 -4.56 -2.08
CA ILE A 115 5.24 -3.93 -3.41
C ILE A 115 4.63 -4.92 -4.41
N VAL A 116 5.13 -6.15 -4.45
CA VAL A 116 4.62 -7.19 -5.37
C VAL A 116 3.14 -7.49 -5.09
N VAL A 117 2.77 -7.66 -3.83
CA VAL A 117 1.37 -7.90 -3.45
C VAL A 117 0.50 -6.70 -3.83
N SER A 118 0.98 -5.47 -3.61
CA SER A 118 0.26 -4.25 -3.96
C SER A 118 0.03 -4.14 -5.48
N ILE A 119 1.03 -4.47 -6.27
CA ILE A 119 0.88 -4.55 -7.74
C ILE A 119 -0.14 -5.62 -8.12
N GLY A 120 -0.12 -6.76 -7.44
CA GLY A 120 -1.08 -7.84 -7.62
C GLY A 120 -2.53 -7.41 -7.38
N ILE A 121 -2.76 -6.49 -6.45
CA ILE A 121 -4.10 -5.92 -6.20
C ILE A 121 -4.62 -5.21 -7.45
N TYR A 122 -3.78 -4.45 -8.15
CA TYR A 122 -4.16 -3.83 -9.42
C TYR A 122 -4.49 -4.86 -10.48
N GLY A 123 -3.66 -5.91 -10.59
CA GLY A 123 -3.92 -7.00 -11.53
C GLY A 123 -5.26 -7.68 -11.27
N ALA A 124 -5.58 -7.95 -10.01
CA ALA A 124 -6.88 -8.51 -9.62
C ALA A 124 -8.02 -7.56 -9.97
N ALA A 125 -7.85 -6.25 -9.72
CA ALA A 125 -8.86 -5.25 -10.05
C ALA A 125 -9.13 -5.18 -11.56
N VAL A 126 -8.10 -5.27 -12.38
CA VAL A 126 -8.22 -5.27 -13.86
C VAL A 126 -8.89 -6.56 -14.34
N ALA A 127 -8.50 -7.70 -13.78
CA ALA A 127 -9.04 -9.01 -14.18
C ALA A 127 -10.53 -9.15 -13.86
N LEU A 128 -11.03 -8.40 -12.86
CA LEU A 128 -12.44 -8.44 -12.44
C LEU A 128 -13.34 -7.43 -13.18
N ILE A 129 -12.76 -6.62 -14.04
CA ILE A 129 -13.51 -5.73 -14.94
C ILE A 129 -13.90 -6.51 -16.21
#